data_7253253e29de06b05cc61fc5c2c5748a
#
_entry.id   7253253e29de06b05cc61fc5c2c5748a
#
_cell.length_a   1.000
_cell.length_b   1.000
_cell.length_c   1.000
_cell.angle_alpha   90.00
_cell.angle_beta   90.00
_cell.angle_gamma   90.00
#
_symmetry.space_group_name_H-M   'P 1'
#
loop_
_entity.id
_entity.type
_entity.pdbx_description
1 polymer ?
#
loop_
_entity_poly.entity_id
_entity_poly.type
_entity_poly.pdbx_seq_one_letter_code
_entity_poly.pdbx_strand_id
1 'polypeptide(L)'
;MLHKNATATRGPLMPGDPSWGEFIERLAGPEACNFHTDGWTCFGDLRFTTRILGEMGLDEPSIDASTASFKGRGGYCDCEVIFNVDHPT
;
A
#
# COMPACT_ATOMS: atom_id res chain seq x y z
N MET A 1 -17.53 -20.97 -3.87
CA MET A 1 -17.30 -20.57 -3.86
C MET A 1 -16.84 -20.09 -3.89
N LEU A 2 -16.52 -20.19 -3.93
CA LEU A 2 -16.05 -19.71 -3.92
C LEU A 2 -15.54 -19.08 -4.01
N HIS A 3 -15.28 -18.92 -4.27
CA HIS A 3 -14.78 -18.26 -4.35
C HIS A 3 -14.21 -17.80 -4.13
N LYS A 4 -14.45 -17.85 -4.24
CA LYS A 4 -13.53 -17.28 -3.71
C LYS A 4 -12.34 -17.49 -4.05
N ASN A 5 -12.02 -18.22 -4.47
CA ASN A 5 -10.89 -18.40 -4.78
C ASN A 5 -10.22 -17.74 -5.77
N ALA A 6 -10.67 -17.49 -6.74
CA ALA A 6 -10.13 -16.62 -7.73
C ALA A 6 -9.77 -15.29 -7.13
N THR A 7 -10.41 -15.01 -6.04
CA THR A 7 -10.15 -13.76 -5.32
C THR A 7 -8.88 -13.81 -4.51
N ALA A 8 -8.31 -15.00 -4.36
CA ALA A 8 -7.13 -15.14 -3.50
C ALA A 8 -5.91 -14.42 -4.08
N THR A 9 -5.78 -14.38 -5.41
CA THR A 9 -4.63 -13.72 -6.02
C THR A 9 -5.12 -12.69 -7.02
N ARG A 10 -5.36 -11.51 -6.52
CA ARG A 10 -5.89 -10.43 -7.34
C ARG A 10 -4.79 -9.62 -8.04
N GLY A 11 -3.53 -9.89 -7.71
CA GLY A 11 -2.42 -9.13 -8.23
C GLY A 11 -2.17 -7.86 -7.41
N PRO A 12 -1.29 -7.00 -7.88
CA PRO A 12 -0.92 -5.81 -7.11
C PRO A 12 -2.05 -4.80 -7.05
N LEU A 13 -2.15 -4.12 -5.91
CA LEU A 13 -3.02 -2.96 -5.79
C LEU A 13 -2.28 -1.79 -6.43
N MET A 14 -2.96 -1.08 -7.31
CA MET A 14 -2.32 -0.05 -8.13
C MET A 14 -3.11 1.24 -8.07
N PRO A 15 -2.46 2.39 -8.31
CA PRO A 15 -3.19 3.63 -8.54
C PRO A 15 -4.23 3.40 -9.63
N GLY A 16 -5.44 3.87 -9.40
CA GLY A 16 -6.53 3.63 -10.33
C GLY A 16 -7.47 2.53 -9.89
N ASP A 17 -7.04 1.65 -8.99
CA ASP A 17 -7.95 0.68 -8.40
C ASP A 17 -8.97 1.40 -7.52
N PRO A 18 -10.22 0.88 -7.46
CA PRO A 18 -11.22 1.50 -6.58
C PRO A 18 -10.78 1.59 -5.13
N SER A 19 -9.94 0.67 -4.67
CA SER A 19 -9.50 0.65 -3.27
C SER A 19 -8.22 1.42 -3.04
N TRP A 20 -7.63 2.02 -4.08
CA TRP A 20 -6.37 2.73 -3.92
C TRP A 20 -6.49 3.92 -2.97
N GLY A 21 -7.58 4.68 -3.09
CA GLY A 21 -7.80 5.83 -2.22
C GLY A 21 -7.87 5.44 -0.76
N GLU A 22 -8.58 4.36 -0.46
CA GLU A 22 -8.67 3.87 0.91
C GLU A 22 -7.29 3.47 1.45
N PHE A 23 -6.50 2.79 0.62
CA PHE A 23 -5.16 2.37 1.00
C PHE A 23 -4.29 3.58 1.35
N ILE A 24 -4.27 4.58 0.47
CA ILE A 24 -3.44 5.77 0.69
C ILE A 24 -3.92 6.55 1.91
N GLU A 25 -5.23 6.67 2.08
CA GLU A 25 -5.80 7.37 3.23
C GLU A 25 -5.37 6.71 4.54
N ARG A 26 -5.40 5.38 4.57
CA ARG A 26 -4.98 4.64 5.76
C ARG A 26 -3.47 4.76 5.97
N LEU A 27 -2.70 4.70 4.88
CA LEU A 27 -1.25 4.77 4.97
C LEU A 27 -0.80 6.14 5.49
N ALA A 28 -1.50 7.20 5.08
CA ALA A 28 -1.19 8.56 5.54
C ALA A 28 -1.78 8.86 6.92
N GLY A 29 -2.65 8.01 7.42
CA GLY A 29 -3.42 8.26 8.63
C GLY A 29 -2.66 8.01 9.92
N PRO A 30 -3.34 8.26 11.06
CA PRO A 30 -2.69 8.22 12.38
C PRO A 30 -2.19 6.84 12.81
N GLU A 31 -2.69 5.77 12.20
CA GLU A 31 -2.23 4.43 12.52
C GLU A 31 -1.02 4.00 11.71
N ALA A 32 -0.54 4.85 10.83
CA ALA A 32 0.57 4.53 9.96
C ALA A 32 1.53 5.72 9.89
N CYS A 33 1.74 6.30 8.73
CA CYS A 33 2.69 7.41 8.59
C CYS A 33 2.27 8.66 9.34
N ASN A 34 0.98 8.85 9.53
CA ASN A 34 0.47 9.96 10.33
C ASN A 34 0.97 11.31 9.83
N PHE A 35 0.70 11.60 8.56
CA PHE A 35 1.08 12.89 7.99
C PHE A 35 0.33 14.01 8.68
N HIS A 36 1.07 15.03 9.07
CA HIS A 36 0.50 16.21 9.72
C HIS A 36 1.40 17.42 9.45
N THR A 37 1.03 18.55 10.00
CA THR A 37 1.71 19.80 9.70
C THR A 37 3.22 19.75 9.96
N ASP A 38 3.62 19.07 11.01
CA ASP A 38 5.03 19.05 11.43
C ASP A 38 5.82 17.87 10.89
N GLY A 39 5.19 16.96 10.12
CA GLY A 39 5.93 15.85 9.54
C GLY A 39 5.14 14.56 9.48
N TRP A 40 5.86 13.46 9.56
CA TRP A 40 5.26 12.14 9.47
C TRP A 40 6.20 11.11 10.08
N THR A 41 5.69 9.86 10.24
CA THR A 41 6.48 8.76 10.77
C THR A 41 6.83 7.79 9.65
N CYS A 42 8.10 7.44 9.52
CA CYS A 42 8.53 6.43 8.56
C CYS A 42 9.70 5.65 9.16
N PHE A 43 9.63 4.33 9.08
CA PHE A 43 10.67 3.47 9.63
C PHE A 43 11.66 2.98 8.55
N GLY A 44 11.52 3.48 7.34
CA GLY A 44 12.43 3.13 6.25
C GLY A 44 12.11 1.82 5.56
N ASP A 45 10.95 1.26 5.82
CA ASP A 45 10.52 0.02 5.20
C ASP A 45 9.03 0.09 4.87
N LEU A 46 8.46 -1.03 4.44
CA LEU A 46 7.06 -1.10 4.02
C LEU A 46 6.18 -1.78 5.06
N ARG A 47 6.50 -1.63 6.34
CA ARG A 47 5.74 -2.32 7.40
C ARG A 47 4.28 -1.89 7.46
N PHE A 48 4.00 -0.60 7.35
CA PHE A 48 2.63 -0.12 7.36
C PHE A 48 1.90 -0.54 6.09
N THR A 49 2.57 -0.41 4.95
CA THR A 49 2.02 -0.83 3.67
C THR A 49 1.59 -2.29 3.72
N THR A 50 2.48 -3.16 4.15
CA THR A 50 2.22 -4.60 4.20
C THR A 50 1.04 -4.90 5.14
N ARG A 51 1.03 -4.28 6.31
CA ARG A 51 -0.05 -4.50 7.27
C ARG A 51 -1.40 -4.07 6.70
N ILE A 52 -1.45 -2.87 6.13
CA ILE A 52 -2.71 -2.33 5.63
C ILE A 52 -3.24 -3.16 4.46
N LEU A 53 -2.37 -3.55 3.54
CA LEU A 53 -2.80 -4.39 2.43
C LEU A 53 -3.39 -5.70 2.93
N GLY A 54 -2.79 -6.30 3.96
CA GLY A 54 -3.32 -7.51 4.55
C GLY A 54 -4.68 -7.28 5.19
N GLU A 55 -4.84 -6.16 5.89
CA GLU A 55 -6.12 -5.81 6.52
C GLU A 55 -7.19 -5.51 5.49
N MET A 56 -6.80 -5.07 4.30
CA MET A 56 -7.73 -4.82 3.21
C MET A 56 -8.09 -6.09 2.44
N GLY A 57 -7.55 -7.23 2.85
CA GLY A 57 -7.94 -8.51 2.30
C GLY A 57 -7.03 -9.08 1.24
N LEU A 58 -5.88 -8.46 0.98
CA LEU A 58 -4.95 -9.02 0.02
C LEU A 58 -4.25 -10.23 0.62
N ASP A 59 -4.05 -11.27 -0.18
CA ASP A 59 -3.28 -12.43 0.25
C ASP A 59 -1.79 -12.14 0.07
N GLU A 60 -0.95 -13.04 0.59
CA GLU A 60 0.49 -12.83 0.55
C GLU A 60 1.05 -12.63 -0.86
N PRO A 61 0.68 -13.44 -1.86
CA PRO A 61 1.19 -13.19 -3.20
C PRO A 61 0.80 -11.82 -3.75
N SER A 62 -0.41 -11.36 -3.44
CA SER A 62 -0.85 -10.04 -3.90
C SER A 62 -0.11 -8.93 -3.18
N ILE A 63 0.17 -9.10 -1.89
CA ILE A 63 0.96 -8.14 -1.13
C ILE A 63 2.38 -8.07 -1.70
N ASP A 64 2.99 -9.22 -1.96
CA ASP A 64 4.34 -9.26 -2.53
C ASP A 64 4.37 -8.60 -3.91
N ALA A 65 3.36 -8.85 -4.73
CA ALA A 65 3.29 -8.23 -6.05
C ALA A 65 3.12 -6.72 -5.93
N SER A 66 2.33 -6.28 -4.95
CA SER A 66 2.11 -4.86 -4.71
C SER A 66 3.40 -4.17 -4.28
N THR A 67 4.11 -4.73 -3.30
CA THR A 67 5.34 -4.10 -2.81
C THR A 67 6.42 -4.11 -3.88
N ALA A 68 6.51 -5.16 -4.67
CA ALA A 68 7.46 -5.21 -5.79
C ALA A 68 7.17 -4.11 -6.80
N SER A 69 5.88 -3.91 -7.12
CA SER A 69 5.46 -2.85 -8.03
C SER A 69 5.81 -1.47 -7.46
N PHE A 70 5.54 -1.27 -6.17
CA PHE A 70 5.84 0.02 -5.52
C PHE A 70 7.33 0.31 -5.56
N LYS A 71 8.17 -0.68 -5.27
CA LYS A 71 9.62 -0.50 -5.34
C LYS A 71 10.06 -0.13 -6.73
N GLY A 72 9.47 -0.74 -7.74
CA GLY A 72 9.77 -0.40 -9.12
C GLY A 72 9.42 1.03 -9.48
N ARG A 73 8.58 1.68 -8.68
CA ARG A 73 8.15 3.05 -8.88
C ARG A 73 8.78 4.01 -7.87
N GLY A 74 9.75 3.54 -7.10
CA GLY A 74 10.44 4.39 -6.13
C GLY A 74 9.87 4.34 -4.73
N GLY A 75 8.95 3.41 -4.44
CA GLY A 75 8.35 3.28 -3.12
C GLY A 75 9.01 2.21 -2.30
N TYR A 76 10.18 2.51 -1.75
CA TYR A 76 10.95 1.57 -0.93
C TYR A 76 10.59 1.63 0.54
N CYS A 77 9.84 2.63 0.95
CA CYS A 77 9.34 2.73 2.31
C CYS A 77 7.94 3.33 2.26
N ASP A 78 7.25 3.29 3.41
CA ASP A 78 5.85 3.69 3.45
C ASP A 78 5.63 5.12 2.94
N CYS A 79 6.45 6.05 3.37
CA CYS A 79 6.25 7.45 2.94
C CYS A 79 6.53 7.61 1.44
N GLU A 80 7.47 6.86 0.89
CA GLU A 80 7.77 6.94 -0.54
C GLU A 80 6.63 6.39 -1.40
N VAL A 81 5.85 5.46 -0.86
CA VAL A 81 4.66 5.00 -1.59
C VAL A 81 3.74 6.20 -1.83
N ILE A 82 3.57 7.04 -0.82
CA ILE A 82 2.73 8.21 -0.95
C ILE A 82 3.35 9.23 -1.89
N PHE A 83 4.65 9.50 -1.75
CA PHE A 83 5.30 10.54 -2.54
C PHE A 83 5.55 10.12 -3.98
N ASN A 84 5.91 8.86 -4.21
CA ASN A 84 6.41 8.44 -5.52
C ASN A 84 5.44 7.55 -6.29
N VAL A 85 4.59 6.79 -5.60
CA VAL A 85 3.66 5.89 -6.26
C VAL A 85 2.30 6.56 -6.43
N ASP A 86 1.79 7.18 -5.37
CA ASP A 86 0.51 7.87 -5.43
C ASP A 86 0.61 9.17 -6.22
N HIS A 87 1.75 9.83 -6.14
CA HIS A 87 1.98 11.10 -6.84
C HIS A 87 3.22 10.98 -7.72
N PRO A 88 3.14 10.19 -8.80
CA PRO A 88 4.29 10.06 -9.70
C PRO A 88 4.56 11.39 -10.40
N THR A 89 5.82 11.71 -10.57
CA THR A 89 6.22 12.92 -11.28
C THR A 89 6.63 12.60 -12.71
#